data_de8750f8067ec11685fc12747b48b41f
#
_entry.id   de8750f8067ec11685fc12747b48b41f
#
_cell.length_a   1.000
_cell.length_b   1.000
_cell.length_c   1.000
_cell.angle_alpha   90.00
_cell.angle_beta   90.00
_cell.angle_gamma   90.00
#
_symmetry.space_group_name_H-M   'P 1'
#
loop_
_entity.id
_entity.type
_entity.pdbx_description
1 polymer ?
#
loop_
_entity_poly.entity_id
_entity_poly.type
_entity_poly.pdbx_seq_one_letter_code
_entity_poly.pdbx_strand_id
1 'polypeptide(L)'
;MKYLLTMWPEIDDAGLEEETPFNFKNSDGVVIHGYYTRAKNQQAEQAAPMIVVPHGGPHARDSWGFDPDTHILSQAGYAVLKVNFRGSTGYGKEFTKLGFGEWGGDTQQDIIEATEWAISQGIADKEKIGIYGGSFGGYSAAMAPMLRPDLYKSSVAYIGVFDLEMLYNEGDIKGIKWGGKYLDKTLGQ
;
A
#
# COMPACT_ATOMS: atom_id res chain seq x y z
N MET A 1 14.24 -27.62 -13.95
CA MET A 1 13.60 -27.44 -12.63
C MET A 1 12.34 -28.28 -12.62
N LYS A 2 12.04 -29.03 -11.56
CA LYS A 2 10.84 -29.87 -11.48
C LYS A 2 9.92 -29.25 -10.43
N TYR A 3 8.73 -28.78 -10.83
CA TYR A 3 7.73 -28.29 -9.88
C TYR A 3 7.22 -29.45 -9.04
N LEU A 4 7.16 -29.26 -7.73
CA LEU A 4 6.65 -30.26 -6.78
C LEU A 4 5.18 -30.00 -6.42
N LEU A 5 4.76 -28.74 -6.44
CA LEU A 5 3.42 -28.27 -6.09
C LEU A 5 3.08 -27.03 -6.88
N THR A 6 1.80 -26.87 -7.18
CA THR A 6 1.18 -25.60 -7.61
C THR A 6 0.23 -25.17 -6.49
N MET A 7 0.46 -24.00 -5.90
CA MET A 7 -0.36 -23.51 -4.79
C MET A 7 -1.80 -23.14 -5.22
N TRP A 8 -1.95 -22.71 -6.47
CA TRP A 8 -3.23 -22.24 -7.04
C TRP A 8 -3.43 -22.90 -8.41
N PRO A 9 -3.76 -24.22 -8.45
CA PRO A 9 -3.83 -24.96 -9.71
C PRO A 9 -4.94 -24.49 -10.65
N GLU A 10 -5.93 -23.76 -10.12
CA GLU A 10 -7.05 -23.21 -10.92
C GLU A 10 -6.69 -21.86 -11.61
N ILE A 11 -5.56 -21.24 -11.24
CA ILE A 11 -5.12 -19.99 -11.85
C ILE A 11 -4.26 -20.32 -13.06
N ASP A 12 -4.72 -19.87 -14.21
CA ASP A 12 -3.94 -19.95 -15.46
C ASP A 12 -2.91 -18.79 -15.46
N ASP A 13 -1.64 -19.15 -15.43
CA ASP A 13 -0.52 -18.19 -15.47
C ASP A 13 -0.59 -17.28 -16.70
N ALA A 14 -1.15 -17.76 -17.83
CA ALA A 14 -1.33 -16.97 -19.04
C ALA A 14 -2.38 -15.84 -18.89
N GLY A 15 -3.21 -15.90 -17.87
CA GLY A 15 -4.21 -14.87 -17.55
C GLY A 15 -3.74 -13.83 -16.53
N LEU A 16 -2.49 -13.91 -16.06
CA LEU A 16 -1.94 -12.96 -15.08
C LEU A 16 -1.46 -11.68 -15.79
N GLU A 17 -1.84 -10.54 -15.25
CA GLU A 17 -1.23 -9.27 -15.64
C GLU A 17 0.12 -9.10 -14.92
N GLU A 18 1.09 -8.53 -15.63
CA GLU A 18 2.44 -8.36 -15.09
C GLU A 18 2.49 -7.27 -14.01
N GLU A 19 3.06 -7.61 -12.87
CA GLU A 19 3.37 -6.63 -11.83
C GLU A 19 4.66 -5.88 -12.19
N THR A 20 4.55 -4.57 -12.33
CA THR A 20 5.64 -3.69 -12.76
C THR A 20 6.18 -2.89 -11.58
N PRO A 21 7.49 -2.95 -11.27
CA PRO A 21 8.09 -2.11 -10.25
C PRO A 21 8.16 -0.65 -10.71
N PHE A 22 7.98 0.27 -9.76
CA PHE A 22 8.19 1.70 -9.99
C PHE A 22 8.94 2.35 -8.84
N ASN A 23 9.46 3.53 -9.09
CA ASN A 23 9.92 4.45 -8.07
C ASN A 23 9.74 5.89 -8.57
N PHE A 24 9.61 6.79 -7.61
CA PHE A 24 9.60 8.23 -7.88
C PHE A 24 10.20 8.96 -6.67
N LYS A 25 10.62 10.18 -6.89
CA LYS A 25 11.10 11.06 -5.83
C LYS A 25 9.93 11.91 -5.36
N ASN A 26 9.57 11.78 -4.09
CA ASN A 26 8.49 12.55 -3.48
C ASN A 26 8.88 14.03 -3.25
N SER A 27 7.95 14.83 -2.75
CA SER A 27 8.15 16.26 -2.47
C SER A 27 9.29 16.55 -1.49
N ASP A 28 9.55 15.62 -0.54
CA ASP A 28 10.66 15.72 0.44
C ASP A 28 12.01 15.27 -0.13
N GLY A 29 12.03 14.77 -1.36
CA GLY A 29 13.22 14.24 -1.99
C GLY A 29 13.54 12.79 -1.64
N VAL A 30 12.65 12.09 -0.95
CA VAL A 30 12.78 10.66 -0.62
C VAL A 30 12.35 9.83 -1.83
N VAL A 31 13.10 8.77 -2.15
CA VAL A 31 12.73 7.84 -3.22
C VAL A 31 11.73 6.83 -2.65
N ILE A 32 10.51 6.87 -3.16
CA ILE A 32 9.44 5.94 -2.82
C ILE A 32 9.39 4.86 -3.88
N HIS A 33 9.18 3.63 -3.45
CA HIS A 33 9.14 2.44 -4.30
C HIS A 33 7.77 1.78 -4.22
N GLY A 34 7.46 0.96 -5.21
CA GLY A 34 6.23 0.17 -5.20
C GLY A 34 6.09 -0.69 -6.43
N TYR A 35 4.90 -1.20 -6.59
CA TYR A 35 4.51 -2.03 -7.72
C TYR A 35 3.15 -1.61 -8.21
N TYR A 36 2.95 -1.64 -9.52
CA TYR A 36 1.61 -1.52 -10.08
C TYR A 36 1.32 -2.69 -11.02
N THR A 37 0.06 -3.06 -11.05
CA THR A 37 -0.48 -4.04 -12.00
C THR A 37 -1.57 -3.36 -12.80
N ARG A 38 -1.56 -3.48 -14.12
CA ARG A 38 -2.60 -2.91 -14.97
C ARG A 38 -3.91 -3.68 -14.82
N ALA A 39 -5.00 -3.01 -15.12
CA ALA A 39 -6.28 -3.70 -15.27
C ALA A 39 -6.20 -4.69 -16.43
N LYS A 40 -6.94 -5.79 -16.34
CA LYS A 40 -7.01 -6.78 -17.42
C LYS A 40 -7.36 -6.11 -18.76
N ASN A 41 -6.55 -6.41 -19.78
CA ASN A 41 -6.67 -5.84 -21.11
C ASN A 41 -6.49 -4.31 -21.21
N GLN A 42 -5.99 -3.64 -20.17
CA GLN A 42 -5.70 -2.22 -20.22
C GLN A 42 -4.58 -1.92 -21.21
N GLN A 43 -4.87 -1.10 -22.22
CA GLN A 43 -3.84 -0.64 -23.14
C GLN A 43 -2.87 0.34 -22.46
N ALA A 44 -1.64 0.42 -22.96
CA ALA A 44 -0.58 1.21 -22.32
C ALA A 44 -0.92 2.69 -22.14
N GLU A 45 -1.68 3.27 -23.07
CA GLU A 45 -2.08 4.68 -23.08
C GLU A 45 -3.49 4.93 -22.53
N GLN A 46 -4.12 3.90 -21.98
CA GLN A 46 -5.48 4.00 -21.44
C GLN A 46 -5.46 4.01 -19.93
N ALA A 47 -5.90 5.11 -19.31
CA ALA A 47 -6.10 5.17 -17.87
C ALA A 47 -7.28 4.27 -17.44
N ALA A 48 -7.11 3.53 -16.35
CA ALA A 48 -8.14 2.63 -15.80
C ALA A 48 -8.60 3.09 -14.41
N PRO A 49 -9.78 2.67 -13.94
CA PRO A 49 -10.09 2.72 -12.52
C PRO A 49 -8.96 2.06 -11.72
N MET A 50 -8.58 2.64 -10.58
CA MET A 50 -7.45 2.12 -9.80
C MET A 50 -7.82 1.92 -8.33
N ILE A 51 -7.30 0.85 -7.76
CA ILE A 51 -7.33 0.61 -6.32
C ILE A 51 -5.89 0.73 -5.78
N VAL A 52 -5.71 1.64 -4.84
CA VAL A 52 -4.47 1.78 -4.06
C VAL A 52 -4.53 0.82 -2.89
N VAL A 53 -3.50 0.00 -2.72
CA VAL A 53 -3.45 -1.05 -1.70
C VAL A 53 -2.22 -0.85 -0.82
N PRO A 54 -2.29 0.02 0.21
CA PRO A 54 -1.21 0.16 1.17
C PRO A 54 -1.12 -1.09 2.05
N HIS A 55 0.10 -1.61 2.22
CA HIS A 55 0.35 -2.79 3.04
C HIS A 55 0.15 -2.52 4.55
N GLY A 56 -0.08 -3.58 5.32
CA GLY A 56 -0.09 -3.54 6.77
C GLY A 56 1.30 -3.36 7.38
N GLY A 57 1.36 -3.28 8.70
CA GLY A 57 2.63 -3.17 9.42
C GLY A 57 2.65 -2.03 10.43
N PRO A 58 3.17 -0.81 10.13
CA PRO A 58 3.73 -0.26 8.89
C PRO A 58 5.11 -0.79 8.46
N HIS A 59 5.85 -1.43 9.38
CA HIS A 59 7.21 -1.94 9.13
C HIS A 59 7.18 -3.33 8.48
N ALA A 60 6.51 -3.41 7.33
CA ALA A 60 6.47 -4.53 6.40
C ALA A 60 6.86 -4.03 5.00
N ARG A 61 6.59 -4.77 3.96
CA ARG A 61 6.72 -4.32 2.57
C ARG A 61 5.89 -5.18 1.64
N ASP A 62 5.50 -4.61 0.53
CA ASP A 62 5.12 -5.37 -0.65
C ASP A 62 6.37 -5.86 -1.39
N SER A 63 6.30 -7.06 -1.92
CA SER A 63 7.35 -7.68 -2.72
C SER A 63 6.78 -8.05 -4.09
N TRP A 64 7.63 -8.05 -5.09
CA TRP A 64 7.25 -8.51 -6.42
C TRP A 64 6.82 -9.97 -6.39
N GLY A 65 5.75 -10.29 -7.09
CA GLY A 65 5.27 -11.65 -7.27
C GLY A 65 3.74 -11.74 -7.24
N PHE A 66 3.25 -12.98 -7.35
CA PHE A 66 1.82 -13.24 -7.35
C PHE A 66 1.18 -12.87 -6.01
N ASP A 67 0.12 -12.09 -6.09
CA ASP A 67 -0.73 -11.68 -4.97
C ASP A 67 -2.20 -11.89 -5.37
N PRO A 68 -2.97 -12.68 -4.60
CA PRO A 68 -4.36 -13.01 -4.94
C PRO A 68 -5.27 -11.78 -5.03
N ASP A 69 -5.14 -10.83 -4.11
CA ASP A 69 -5.98 -9.63 -4.09
C ASP A 69 -5.70 -8.75 -5.31
N THR A 70 -4.42 -8.56 -5.63
CA THR A 70 -3.99 -7.86 -6.85
C THR A 70 -4.54 -8.54 -8.10
N HIS A 71 -4.47 -9.88 -8.17
CA HIS A 71 -5.00 -10.62 -9.29
C HIS A 71 -6.51 -10.45 -9.45
N ILE A 72 -7.28 -10.62 -8.37
CA ILE A 72 -8.75 -10.47 -8.38
C ILE A 72 -9.15 -9.07 -8.84
N LEU A 73 -8.51 -8.04 -8.30
CA LEU A 73 -8.79 -6.65 -8.66
C LEU A 73 -8.45 -6.36 -10.12
N SER A 74 -7.28 -6.82 -10.58
CA SER A 74 -6.87 -6.67 -11.97
C SER A 74 -7.85 -7.35 -12.93
N GLN A 75 -8.26 -8.59 -12.65
CA GLN A 75 -9.26 -9.32 -13.43
C GLN A 75 -10.64 -8.63 -13.43
N ALA A 76 -10.97 -7.91 -12.36
CA ALA A 76 -12.20 -7.12 -12.24
C ALA A 76 -12.13 -5.77 -13.01
N GLY A 77 -11.01 -5.46 -13.65
CA GLY A 77 -10.85 -4.26 -14.47
C GLY A 77 -10.29 -3.04 -13.73
N TYR A 78 -9.65 -3.24 -12.58
CA TYR A 78 -8.95 -2.20 -11.83
C TYR A 78 -7.44 -2.30 -12.02
N ALA A 79 -6.76 -1.19 -12.28
CA ALA A 79 -5.35 -1.12 -12.00
C ALA A 79 -5.12 -1.19 -10.49
N VAL A 80 -4.01 -1.78 -10.06
CA VAL A 80 -3.66 -1.90 -8.63
C VAL A 80 -2.34 -1.23 -8.38
N LEU A 81 -2.25 -0.41 -7.32
CA LEU A 81 -1.05 0.28 -6.90
C LEU A 81 -0.67 -0.14 -5.47
N LYS A 82 0.47 -0.79 -5.32
CA LYS A 82 1.07 -1.14 -4.03
C LYS A 82 2.25 -0.21 -3.75
N VAL A 83 2.25 0.43 -2.59
CA VAL A 83 3.23 1.48 -2.23
C VAL A 83 4.05 1.05 -1.04
N ASN A 84 5.37 0.98 -1.21
CA ASN A 84 6.32 0.86 -0.11
C ASN A 84 6.70 2.27 0.36
N PHE A 85 5.83 2.84 1.18
CA PHE A 85 5.96 4.16 1.78
C PHE A 85 7.11 4.20 2.80
N ARG A 86 7.55 5.39 3.22
CA ARG A 86 8.55 5.53 4.30
C ARG A 86 8.13 4.74 5.54
N GLY A 87 9.07 4.05 6.18
CA GLY A 87 8.78 3.10 7.25
C GLY A 87 8.75 1.65 6.79
N SER A 88 8.57 1.38 5.49
CA SER A 88 8.65 0.03 4.94
C SER A 88 10.04 -0.58 5.12
N THR A 89 10.08 -1.91 5.25
CA THR A 89 11.34 -2.67 5.36
C THR A 89 11.95 -2.97 3.99
N GLY A 90 13.21 -3.42 3.98
CA GLY A 90 13.89 -3.85 2.75
C GLY A 90 14.62 -2.75 1.97
N TYR A 91 14.42 -1.49 2.33
CA TYR A 91 15.07 -0.31 1.71
C TYR A 91 16.16 0.31 2.61
N GLY A 92 16.57 -0.42 3.64
CA GLY A 92 17.59 0.00 4.59
C GLY A 92 17.00 0.62 5.86
N LYS A 93 17.83 0.62 6.91
CA LYS A 93 17.42 1.04 8.27
C LYS A 93 16.99 2.52 8.31
N GLU A 94 17.63 3.38 7.53
CA GLU A 94 17.31 4.81 7.52
C GLU A 94 15.94 5.04 6.89
N PHE A 95 15.59 4.34 5.81
CA PHE A 95 14.26 4.42 5.20
C PHE A 95 13.16 3.97 6.18
N THR A 96 13.41 2.89 6.94
CA THR A 96 12.47 2.43 7.98
C THR A 96 12.29 3.48 9.09
N LYS A 97 13.35 4.16 9.50
CA LYS A 97 13.28 5.20 10.52
C LYS A 97 12.49 6.44 10.09
N LEU A 98 12.46 6.75 8.80
CA LEU A 98 11.67 7.89 8.29
C LEU A 98 10.16 7.75 8.56
N GLY A 99 9.67 6.55 8.82
CA GLY A 99 8.27 6.32 9.17
C GLY A 99 7.97 6.39 10.68
N PHE A 100 8.97 6.60 11.54
CA PHE A 100 8.74 6.67 12.98
C PHE A 100 8.09 8.00 13.37
N GLY A 101 6.96 7.91 14.09
CA GLY A 101 6.15 9.08 14.44
C GLY A 101 5.28 9.62 13.30
N GLU A 102 5.34 9.01 12.10
CA GLU A 102 4.74 9.53 10.87
C GLU A 102 3.50 8.75 10.39
N TRP A 103 2.85 8.00 11.28
CA TRP A 103 1.69 7.18 10.87
C TRP A 103 0.60 7.99 10.20
N GLY A 104 0.25 9.17 10.74
CA GLY A 104 -0.76 10.06 10.19
C GLY A 104 -0.22 11.21 9.33
N GLY A 105 1.11 11.32 9.27
CA GLY A 105 1.82 12.38 8.55
C GLY A 105 2.39 11.92 7.21
N ASP A 106 3.70 12.01 7.12
CA ASP A 106 4.47 11.79 5.90
C ASP A 106 4.29 10.41 5.28
N THR A 107 4.00 9.37 6.08
CA THR A 107 3.66 8.04 5.57
C THR A 107 2.41 8.08 4.67
N GLN A 108 1.40 8.85 5.06
CA GLN A 108 0.19 9.02 4.26
C GLN A 108 0.45 9.89 3.03
N GLN A 109 1.30 10.89 3.17
CA GLN A 109 1.71 11.74 2.05
C GLN A 109 2.40 10.93 0.96
N ASP A 110 3.26 9.97 1.29
CA ASP A 110 3.89 9.07 0.32
C ASP A 110 2.87 8.25 -0.48
N ILE A 111 1.80 7.76 0.18
CA ILE A 111 0.72 7.01 -0.47
C ILE A 111 -0.07 7.92 -1.43
N ILE A 112 -0.36 9.15 -1.00
CA ILE A 112 -1.06 10.15 -1.80
C ILE A 112 -0.23 10.51 -3.04
N GLU A 113 1.06 10.82 -2.87
CA GLU A 113 1.93 11.20 -3.98
C GLU A 113 2.19 10.03 -4.95
N ALA A 114 2.26 8.79 -4.45
CA ALA A 114 2.30 7.62 -5.32
C ALA A 114 1.02 7.47 -6.17
N THR A 115 -0.13 7.79 -5.60
CA THR A 115 -1.41 7.81 -6.33
C THR A 115 -1.39 8.88 -7.42
N GLU A 116 -0.94 10.09 -7.10
CA GLU A 116 -0.80 11.19 -8.06
C GLU A 116 0.24 10.87 -9.14
N TRP A 117 1.34 10.20 -8.78
CA TRP A 117 2.30 9.70 -9.73
C TRP A 117 1.64 8.73 -10.73
N ALA A 118 0.87 7.75 -10.28
CA ALA A 118 0.19 6.81 -11.17
C ALA A 118 -0.80 7.49 -12.13
N ILE A 119 -1.50 8.53 -11.66
CA ILE A 119 -2.35 9.37 -12.50
C ILE A 119 -1.51 10.12 -13.56
N SER A 120 -0.38 10.70 -13.16
CA SER A 120 0.51 11.45 -14.06
C SER A 120 1.13 10.57 -15.15
N GLN A 121 1.31 9.27 -14.86
CA GLN A 121 1.80 8.27 -15.82
C GLN A 121 0.69 7.71 -16.74
N GLY A 122 -0.54 8.17 -16.62
CA GLY A 122 -1.66 7.68 -17.41
C GLY A 122 -2.08 6.24 -17.08
N ILE A 123 -1.66 5.72 -15.92
CA ILE A 123 -2.04 4.38 -15.44
C ILE A 123 -3.46 4.41 -14.90
N ALA A 124 -3.78 5.47 -14.13
CA ALA A 124 -5.01 5.60 -13.37
C ALA A 124 -5.89 6.76 -13.85
N ASP A 125 -7.20 6.51 -13.95
CA ASP A 125 -8.21 7.54 -14.14
C ASP A 125 -8.45 8.29 -12.82
N LYS A 126 -8.08 9.56 -12.77
CA LYS A 126 -8.20 10.41 -11.57
C LYS A 126 -9.61 10.50 -11.00
N GLU A 127 -10.64 10.26 -11.82
CA GLU A 127 -12.04 10.28 -11.38
C GLU A 127 -12.50 8.94 -10.81
N LYS A 128 -11.63 7.91 -10.79
CA LYS A 128 -12.01 6.55 -10.42
C LYS A 128 -10.94 5.87 -9.55
N ILE A 129 -10.51 6.56 -8.50
CA ILE A 129 -9.52 6.05 -7.55
C ILE A 129 -10.22 5.54 -6.29
N GLY A 130 -9.96 4.30 -5.94
CA GLY A 130 -10.32 3.73 -4.64
C GLY A 130 -9.07 3.40 -3.82
N ILE A 131 -9.25 3.23 -2.52
CA ILE A 131 -8.19 2.74 -1.62
C ILE A 131 -8.74 1.60 -0.77
N TYR A 132 -7.96 0.53 -0.64
CA TYR A 132 -8.30 -0.65 0.16
C TYR A 132 -7.10 -1.12 0.95
N GLY A 133 -7.26 -1.40 2.24
CA GLY A 133 -6.16 -1.94 3.02
C GLY A 133 -6.59 -2.57 4.33
N GLY A 134 -5.74 -3.43 4.87
CA GLY A 134 -5.92 -4.11 6.14
C GLY A 134 -4.92 -3.65 7.20
N SER A 135 -5.29 -3.72 8.49
CA SER A 135 -4.43 -3.34 9.62
C SER A 135 -3.91 -1.89 9.48
N PHE A 136 -2.61 -1.65 9.43
CA PHE A 136 -2.07 -0.32 9.13
C PHE A 136 -2.55 0.19 7.75
N GLY A 137 -2.63 -0.68 6.73
CA GLY A 137 -3.25 -0.33 5.45
C GLY A 137 -4.71 0.09 5.57
N GLY A 138 -5.45 -0.49 6.52
CA GLY A 138 -6.81 -0.07 6.88
C GLY A 138 -6.85 1.31 7.53
N TYR A 139 -5.88 1.64 8.40
CA TYR A 139 -5.69 2.99 8.90
C TYR A 139 -5.42 3.97 7.74
N SER A 140 -4.52 3.62 6.83
CA SER A 140 -4.22 4.44 5.65
C SER A 140 -5.43 4.61 4.73
N ALA A 141 -6.22 3.54 4.54
CA ALA A 141 -7.45 3.61 3.75
C ALA A 141 -8.50 4.56 4.34
N ALA A 142 -8.52 4.74 5.67
CA ALA A 142 -9.35 5.76 6.31
C ALA A 142 -8.71 7.15 6.27
N MET A 143 -7.40 7.26 6.52
CA MET A 143 -6.71 8.52 6.72
C MET A 143 -6.44 9.28 5.41
N ALA A 144 -5.99 8.59 4.35
CA ALA A 144 -5.65 9.23 3.09
C ALA A 144 -6.84 9.97 2.44
N PRO A 145 -8.08 9.42 2.41
CA PRO A 145 -9.25 10.17 1.97
C PRO A 145 -9.63 11.37 2.84
N MET A 146 -9.30 11.34 4.13
CA MET A 146 -9.51 12.51 5.00
C MET A 146 -8.54 13.65 4.66
N LEU A 147 -7.29 13.31 4.32
CA LEU A 147 -6.29 14.28 3.91
C LEU A 147 -6.51 14.78 2.48
N ARG A 148 -7.03 13.93 1.58
CA ARG A 148 -7.29 14.24 0.17
C ARG A 148 -8.67 13.75 -0.26
N PRO A 149 -9.75 14.44 0.18
CA PRO A 149 -11.14 14.04 -0.11
C PRO A 149 -11.52 14.15 -1.58
N ASP A 150 -10.77 14.90 -2.36
CA ASP A 150 -10.94 15.05 -3.80
C ASP A 150 -10.36 13.88 -4.61
N LEU A 151 -9.36 13.18 -4.06
CA LEU A 151 -8.59 12.17 -4.78
C LEU A 151 -9.28 10.80 -4.77
N TYR A 152 -9.72 10.34 -3.61
CA TYR A 152 -10.30 9.01 -3.45
C TYR A 152 -11.83 9.03 -3.51
N LYS A 153 -12.42 8.21 -4.39
CA LYS A 153 -13.89 8.11 -4.58
C LYS A 153 -14.53 7.00 -3.75
N SER A 154 -13.71 6.06 -3.27
CA SER A 154 -14.14 4.97 -2.39
C SER A 154 -13.00 4.55 -1.48
N SER A 155 -13.36 4.06 -0.30
CA SER A 155 -12.41 3.55 0.68
C SER A 155 -12.98 2.30 1.36
N VAL A 156 -12.13 1.28 1.50
CA VAL A 156 -12.42 0.07 2.27
C VAL A 156 -11.31 -0.14 3.28
N ALA A 157 -11.62 0.16 4.52
CA ALA A 157 -10.69 0.02 5.65
C ALA A 157 -11.00 -1.28 6.41
N TYR A 158 -10.21 -2.31 6.20
CA TYR A 158 -10.40 -3.64 6.79
C TYR A 158 -9.55 -3.79 8.05
N ILE A 159 -10.19 -4.12 9.19
CA ILE A 159 -9.52 -4.30 10.51
C ILE A 159 -8.45 -3.23 10.80
N GLY A 160 -8.74 -1.98 10.46
CA GLY A 160 -7.80 -0.87 10.62
C GLY A 160 -7.59 -0.46 12.08
N VAL A 161 -6.44 0.12 12.35
CA VAL A 161 -6.12 0.71 13.66
C VAL A 161 -6.59 2.16 13.64
N PHE A 162 -7.80 2.43 14.10
CA PHE A 162 -8.43 3.76 13.99
C PHE A 162 -8.20 4.67 15.20
N ASP A 163 -7.80 4.10 16.34
CA ASP A 163 -7.51 4.82 17.58
C ASP A 163 -6.11 4.47 18.07
N LEU A 164 -5.16 5.40 17.87
CA LEU A 164 -3.76 5.18 18.22
C LEU A 164 -3.55 5.25 19.75
N GLU A 165 -4.37 6.00 20.47
CA GLU A 165 -4.31 6.06 21.92
C GLU A 165 -4.79 4.74 22.55
N MET A 166 -5.88 4.18 22.02
CA MET A 166 -6.37 2.85 22.41
C MET A 166 -5.34 1.76 22.05
N LEU A 167 -4.74 1.81 20.85
CA LEU A 167 -3.65 0.90 20.48
C LEU A 167 -2.51 0.95 21.47
N TYR A 168 -2.10 2.15 21.88
CA TYR A 168 -0.99 2.33 22.80
C TYR A 168 -1.33 1.83 24.22
N ASN A 169 -2.52 2.15 24.73
CA ASN A 169 -2.90 1.86 26.11
C ASN A 169 -3.45 0.46 26.32
N GLU A 170 -4.24 -0.06 25.38
CA GLU A 170 -5.02 -1.29 25.53
C GLU A 170 -4.69 -2.36 24.48
N GLY A 171 -3.87 -2.00 23.46
CA GLY A 171 -3.50 -2.93 22.41
C GLY A 171 -2.60 -4.07 22.89
N ASP A 172 -2.71 -5.21 22.25
CA ASP A 172 -1.96 -6.44 22.54
C ASP A 172 -0.44 -6.29 22.37
N ILE A 173 0.00 -5.39 21.47
CA ILE A 173 1.42 -5.10 21.23
C ILE A 173 2.13 -4.68 22.51
N LYS A 174 1.51 -3.86 23.36
CA LYS A 174 2.10 -3.38 24.63
C LYS A 174 2.40 -4.53 25.60
N GLY A 175 1.63 -5.60 25.56
CA GLY A 175 1.82 -6.80 26.37
C GLY A 175 3.05 -7.63 26.01
N ILE A 176 3.65 -7.40 24.85
CA ILE A 176 4.84 -8.09 24.39
C ILE A 176 6.08 -7.44 25.01
N LYS A 177 7.11 -8.23 25.40
CA LYS A 177 8.32 -7.76 26.10
C LYS A 177 8.99 -6.52 25.47
N TRP A 178 8.93 -6.35 24.17
CA TRP A 178 9.51 -5.23 23.43
C TRP A 178 8.46 -4.22 22.92
N GLY A 179 7.16 -4.54 23.11
CA GLY A 179 6.04 -3.83 22.48
C GLY A 179 5.91 -2.37 22.91
N GLY A 180 6.05 -2.06 24.20
CA GLY A 180 6.00 -0.68 24.69
C GLY A 180 7.06 0.20 24.02
N LYS A 181 8.33 -0.25 24.00
CA LYS A 181 9.41 0.48 23.31
C LYS A 181 9.21 0.62 21.81
N TYR A 182 8.56 -0.36 21.20
CA TYR A 182 8.20 -0.29 19.79
C TYR A 182 7.15 0.80 19.55
N LEU A 183 6.08 0.81 20.35
CA LEU A 183 5.02 1.81 20.26
C LEU A 183 5.54 3.22 20.54
N ASP A 184 6.34 3.42 21.61
CA ASP A 184 6.98 4.72 21.92
C ASP A 184 7.72 5.27 20.69
N LYS A 185 8.46 4.42 20.03
CA LYS A 185 9.29 4.79 18.89
C LYS A 185 8.50 5.03 17.61
N THR A 186 7.47 4.21 17.37
CA THR A 186 6.75 4.21 16.09
C THR A 186 5.58 5.17 16.08
N LEU A 187 5.00 5.48 17.25
CA LEU A 187 3.91 6.45 17.39
C LEU A 187 4.41 7.86 17.78
N GLY A 188 5.71 8.01 18.08
CA GLY A 188 6.29 9.32 18.38
C GLY A 188 6.02 9.83 19.81
N GLN A 189 5.96 8.92 20.79
CA GLN A 189 5.80 9.25 22.22
C GLN A 189 7.14 9.35 22.94
#